data_4f69b739b5a015bd625a857aa3e61366
#
_entry.id   4f69b739b5a015bd625a857aa3e61366
#
_cell.length_a   1.000
_cell.length_b   1.000
_cell.length_c   1.000
_cell.angle_alpha   90.00
_cell.angle_beta   90.00
_cell.angle_gamma   90.00
#
_symmetry.space_group_name_H-M   'P 1'
#
loop_
_entity.id
_entity.type
_entity.pdbx_description
1 polymer ?
#
loop_
_entity_poly.entity_id
_entity_poly.type
_entity_poly.pdbx_seq_one_letter_code
_entity_poly.pdbx_strand_id
1 'polypeptide(L)'
;MKKIAVIGTGLSALSLAYHLPTLDITFFEKSWRPGGRISTRRHKNYIFDHGAHYLKEDNGIIGLNEFLHKINATKILNGEFCANIQNQLPIEKKQIIVGQNGMESIPLEFHKYL
;
A
#
# COMPACT_ATOMS: atom_id res chain seq x y z
N MET A 1 -6.89 27.69 -12.44
CA MET A 1 -7.00 26.31 -11.97
C MET A 1 -7.25 26.33 -10.46
N LYS A 2 -8.13 25.47 -9.96
CA LYS A 2 -8.38 25.38 -8.51
C LYS A 2 -7.20 24.67 -7.86
N LYS A 3 -6.65 25.28 -6.81
CA LYS A 3 -5.62 24.64 -5.97
C LYS A 3 -6.30 23.78 -4.90
N ILE A 4 -5.82 22.58 -4.72
CA ILE A 4 -6.37 21.62 -3.78
C ILE A 4 -5.31 21.32 -2.71
N ALA A 5 -5.67 21.52 -1.45
CA ALA A 5 -4.85 21.10 -0.32
C ALA A 5 -5.33 19.73 0.17
N VAL A 6 -4.43 18.78 0.23
CA VAL A 6 -4.69 17.43 0.75
C VAL A 6 -3.92 17.22 2.05
N ILE A 7 -4.63 16.94 3.12
CA ILE A 7 -4.04 16.73 4.44
C ILE A 7 -3.73 15.24 4.62
N GLY A 8 -2.47 14.95 4.74
CA GLY A 8 -1.93 13.59 4.84
C GLY A 8 -1.57 12.98 3.48
N THR A 9 -0.66 12.01 3.51
CA THR A 9 -0.20 11.25 2.34
C THR A 9 -0.44 9.76 2.53
N GLY A 10 -1.61 9.41 3.05
CA GLY A 10 -2.05 8.02 3.06
C GLY A 10 -2.33 7.49 1.65
N LEU A 11 -2.48 6.20 1.51
CA LEU A 11 -2.67 5.55 0.20
C LEU A 11 -3.83 6.15 -0.59
N SER A 12 -4.93 6.50 0.08
CA SER A 12 -6.09 7.15 -0.58
C SER A 12 -5.73 8.50 -1.20
N ALA A 13 -4.97 9.32 -0.49
CA ALA A 13 -4.55 10.64 -0.96
C ALA A 13 -3.58 10.51 -2.16
N LEU A 14 -2.63 9.60 -2.07
CA LEU A 14 -1.67 9.33 -3.14
C LEU A 14 -2.37 8.74 -4.38
N SER A 15 -3.30 7.82 -4.18
CA SER A 15 -4.13 7.27 -5.25
C SER A 15 -4.98 8.33 -5.95
N LEU A 16 -5.57 9.25 -5.19
CA LEU A 16 -6.32 10.37 -5.75
C LEU A 16 -5.47 11.20 -6.71
N ALA A 17 -4.29 11.60 -6.27
CA ALA A 17 -3.40 12.41 -7.11
C ALA A 17 -2.91 11.65 -8.36
N TYR A 18 -2.62 10.37 -8.22
CA TYR A 18 -2.23 9.53 -9.33
C TYR A 18 -3.32 9.44 -10.41
N HIS A 19 -4.58 9.32 -10.01
CA HIS A 19 -5.70 9.23 -10.94
C HIS A 19 -6.18 10.58 -11.49
N LEU A 20 -5.78 11.68 -10.86
CA LEU A 20 -6.17 13.03 -11.23
C LEU A 20 -4.95 13.94 -11.48
N PRO A 21 -4.08 13.57 -12.44
CA PRO A 21 -2.79 14.25 -12.65
C PRO A 21 -2.91 15.70 -13.15
N THR A 22 -4.11 16.10 -13.58
CA THR A 22 -4.37 17.48 -14.06
C THR A 22 -4.75 18.46 -12.93
N LEU A 23 -4.92 17.95 -11.72
CA LEU A 23 -5.24 18.80 -10.57
C LEU A 23 -3.97 19.40 -9.96
N ASP A 24 -4.05 20.67 -9.57
CA ASP A 24 -2.99 21.35 -8.79
C ASP A 24 -3.15 20.97 -7.31
N ILE A 25 -2.48 19.89 -6.91
CA ILE A 25 -2.60 19.33 -5.55
C ILE A 25 -1.34 19.61 -4.75
N THR A 26 -1.52 20.16 -3.56
CA THR A 26 -0.46 20.31 -2.55
C THR A 26 -0.75 19.41 -1.35
N PHE A 27 0.18 18.55 -1.01
CA PHE A 27 0.08 17.68 0.14
C PHE A 27 0.70 18.29 1.39
N PHE A 28 0.06 18.07 2.53
CA PHE A 28 0.55 18.44 3.85
C PHE A 28 0.64 17.18 4.72
N GLU A 29 1.86 16.69 4.93
CA GLU A 29 2.13 15.47 5.70
C GLU A 29 2.82 15.82 7.03
N LYS A 30 2.27 15.32 8.14
CA LYS A 30 2.88 15.51 9.47
C LYS A 30 4.10 14.63 9.72
N SER A 31 4.18 13.54 9.00
CA SER A 31 5.26 12.55 9.12
C SER A 31 6.36 12.86 8.11
N TRP A 32 7.54 12.38 8.36
CA TRP A 32 8.67 12.49 7.43
C TRP A 32 8.61 11.49 6.26
N ARG A 33 7.65 10.56 6.29
CA ARG A 33 7.39 9.60 5.21
C ARG A 33 5.93 9.56 4.83
N PRO A 34 5.62 9.36 3.54
CA PRO A 34 4.26 9.11 3.10
C PRO A 34 3.79 7.71 3.50
N GLY A 35 2.47 7.48 3.42
CA GLY A 35 1.89 6.15 3.51
C GLY A 35 0.91 5.94 4.66
N GLY A 36 1.03 6.69 5.74
CA GLY A 36 0.10 6.57 6.86
C GLY A 36 0.06 5.16 7.45
N ARG A 37 -1.08 4.48 7.35
CA ARG A 37 -1.29 3.13 7.89
C ARG A 37 -0.66 2.00 7.06
N ILE A 38 -0.06 2.30 5.93
CA ILE A 38 0.85 1.42 5.20
C ILE A 38 2.27 1.83 5.56
N SER A 39 2.74 1.40 6.70
CA SER A 39 4.04 1.78 7.22
C SER A 39 4.87 0.57 7.63
N THR A 40 6.16 0.69 7.42
CA THR A 40 7.14 -0.35 7.71
C THR A 40 8.17 0.21 8.69
N ARG A 41 8.50 -0.53 9.70
CA ARG A 41 9.59 -0.23 10.62
C ARG A 41 10.79 -1.11 10.31
N ARG A 42 11.96 -0.51 10.28
CA ARG A 42 13.22 -1.23 10.12
C ARG A 42 14.01 -1.18 11.42
N HIS A 43 14.50 -2.34 11.83
CA HIS A 43 15.41 -2.45 12.95
C HIS A 43 16.52 -3.43 12.61
N LYS A 44 17.76 -2.93 12.57
CA LYS A 44 18.91 -3.71 12.08
C LYS A 44 18.62 -4.28 10.67
N ASN A 45 18.67 -5.60 10.51
CA ASN A 45 18.41 -6.31 9.25
C ASN A 45 16.95 -6.77 9.11
N TYR A 46 16.08 -6.41 10.06
CA TYR A 46 14.68 -6.83 10.08
C TYR A 46 13.75 -5.75 9.57
N ILE A 47 12.67 -6.19 8.93
CA ILE A 47 11.60 -5.37 8.37
C ILE A 47 10.30 -5.80 9.04
N PHE A 48 9.57 -4.85 9.61
CA PHE A 48 8.32 -5.09 10.30
C PHE A 48 7.23 -4.19 9.73
N ASP A 49 6.21 -4.79 9.11
CA ASP A 49 5.00 -4.09 8.72
C ASP A 49 4.07 -4.03 9.92
N HIS A 50 3.92 -2.87 10.51
CA HIS A 50 3.11 -2.67 11.72
C HIS A 50 1.77 -1.98 11.46
N GLY A 51 1.48 -1.68 10.20
CA GLY A 51 0.17 -1.24 9.72
C GLY A 51 -0.51 -2.34 8.90
N ALA A 52 -0.85 -2.04 7.66
CA ALA A 52 -1.33 -3.06 6.72
C ALA A 52 -0.20 -4.05 6.39
N HIS A 53 -0.48 -5.33 6.51
CA HIS A 53 0.52 -6.39 6.28
C HIS A 53 0.52 -6.88 4.83
N TYR A 54 -0.61 -6.76 4.15
CA TYR A 54 -0.78 -7.17 2.76
C TYR A 54 -2.00 -6.50 2.14
N LEU A 55 -2.08 -6.56 0.83
CA LEU A 55 -3.27 -6.23 0.05
C LEU A 55 -3.86 -7.52 -0.53
N LYS A 56 -5.16 -7.60 -0.53
CA LYS A 56 -5.86 -8.64 -1.29
C LYS A 56 -5.94 -8.21 -2.75
N GLU A 57 -5.83 -9.17 -3.64
CA GLU A 57 -6.22 -8.96 -5.02
C GLU A 57 -7.74 -8.77 -5.04
N ASP A 58 -8.17 -7.53 -5.19
CA ASP A 58 -9.57 -7.18 -5.22
C ASP A 58 -9.93 -6.62 -6.60
N ASN A 59 -10.79 -7.32 -7.28
CA ASN A 59 -11.34 -6.90 -8.56
C ASN A 59 -12.32 -5.72 -8.44
N GLY A 60 -12.64 -5.28 -7.22
CA GLY A 60 -13.59 -4.20 -6.95
C GLY A 60 -13.00 -2.80 -7.06
N ILE A 61 -11.68 -2.65 -7.01
CA ILE A 61 -11.01 -1.34 -7.11
C ILE A 61 -10.44 -1.19 -8.52
N ILE A 62 -11.16 -0.48 -9.36
CA ILE A 62 -10.76 -0.24 -10.75
C ILE A 62 -9.38 0.43 -10.79
N GLY A 63 -8.45 -0.20 -11.49
CA GLY A 63 -7.13 0.33 -11.77
C GLY A 63 -6.08 0.15 -10.66
N LEU A 64 -6.44 -0.27 -9.44
CA LEU A 64 -5.44 -0.49 -8.39
C LEU A 64 -4.53 -1.66 -8.71
N ASN A 65 -5.07 -2.79 -9.14
CA ASN A 65 -4.27 -3.96 -9.51
C ASN A 65 -3.36 -3.65 -10.69
N GLU A 66 -3.86 -2.98 -11.73
CA GLU A 66 -3.04 -2.57 -12.87
C GLU A 66 -1.89 -1.65 -12.44
N PHE A 67 -2.19 -0.69 -11.58
CA PHE A 67 -1.18 0.19 -11.04
C PHE A 67 -0.14 -0.58 -10.21
N LEU A 68 -0.58 -1.43 -9.28
CA LEU A 68 0.31 -2.23 -8.44
C LEU A 68 1.20 -3.19 -9.26
N HIS A 69 0.72 -3.69 -10.39
CA HIS A 69 1.53 -4.48 -11.30
C HIS A 69 2.54 -3.65 -12.11
N LYS A 70 2.20 -2.41 -12.43
CA LYS A 70 3.10 -1.50 -13.17
C LYS A 70 4.23 -0.96 -12.30
N ILE A 71 3.96 -0.72 -11.02
CA ILE A 71 4.98 -0.27 -10.08
C ILE A 71 5.82 -1.46 -9.63
N ASN A 72 7.13 -1.35 -9.77
CA ASN A 72 8.06 -2.39 -9.31
C ASN A 72 8.26 -2.36 -7.77
N ALA A 73 7.16 -2.18 -7.03
CA ALA A 73 7.14 -2.03 -5.58
C ALA A 73 6.45 -3.18 -4.85
N THR A 74 5.86 -4.11 -5.60
CA THR A 74 5.06 -5.20 -5.05
C THR A 74 5.53 -6.56 -5.53
N LYS A 75 5.23 -7.58 -4.76
CA LYS A 75 5.37 -8.99 -5.11
C LYS A 75 4.13 -9.75 -4.68
N ILE A 76 3.82 -10.83 -5.41
CA ILE A 76 2.73 -11.72 -5.10
C ILE A 76 3.28 -12.88 -4.26
N LEU A 77 2.62 -13.17 -3.16
CA LEU A 77 2.90 -14.32 -2.32
C LEU A 77 1.70 -15.25 -2.31
N ASN A 78 1.98 -16.55 -2.43
CA ASN A 78 0.99 -17.60 -2.17
C ASN A 78 1.09 -17.96 -0.71
N GLY A 79 0.04 -17.71 0.06
CA GLY A 79 0.01 -17.96 1.49
C GLY A 79 -1.08 -18.94 1.88
N GLU A 80 -0.83 -19.65 2.98
CA GLU A 80 -1.83 -20.44 3.67
C GLU A 80 -2.25 -19.69 4.92
N PHE A 81 -3.55 -19.42 5.04
CA PHE A 81 -4.10 -18.67 6.15
C PHE A 81 -5.00 -19.55 6.99
N CYS A 82 -4.79 -19.56 8.29
CA CYS A 82 -5.62 -20.25 9.26
C CYS A 82 -6.32 -19.20 10.15
N ALA A 83 -7.65 -19.24 10.17
CA ALA A 83 -8.43 -18.30 10.99
C ALA A 83 -8.37 -18.64 12.47
N ASN A 84 -8.11 -19.88 12.83
CA ASN A 84 -8.07 -20.34 14.22
C ASN A 84 -7.03 -21.47 14.40
N ILE A 85 -5.94 -21.14 15.07
CA ILE A 85 -4.83 -22.06 15.32
C ILE A 85 -5.25 -23.20 16.28
N GLN A 86 -6.17 -22.94 17.22
CA GLN A 86 -6.57 -23.90 18.23
C GLN A 86 -7.46 -25.02 17.68
N ASN A 87 -8.27 -24.73 16.68
CA ASN A 87 -9.27 -25.68 16.15
C ASN A 87 -8.90 -26.30 14.80
N GLN A 88 -7.68 -26.07 14.30
CA GLN A 88 -7.25 -26.56 13.00
C GLN A 88 -8.27 -26.33 11.88
N LEU A 89 -8.94 -25.15 11.91
CA LEU A 89 -9.91 -24.80 10.87
C LEU A 89 -9.24 -24.77 9.50
N PRO A 90 -10.01 -24.99 8.43
CA PRO A 90 -9.46 -25.21 7.11
C PRO A 90 -8.48 -24.12 6.72
N ILE A 91 -7.33 -24.52 6.25
CA ILE A 91 -6.30 -23.65 5.70
C ILE A 91 -6.83 -23.09 4.38
N GLU A 92 -6.97 -21.79 4.32
CA GLU A 92 -7.36 -21.11 3.09
C GLU A 92 -6.10 -20.69 2.33
N LYS A 93 -5.97 -21.17 1.11
CA LYS A 93 -4.90 -20.73 0.19
C LYS A 93 -5.31 -19.45 -0.50
N LYS A 94 -4.52 -18.40 -0.32
CA LYS A 94 -4.78 -17.07 -0.92
C LYS A 94 -3.53 -16.53 -1.57
N GLN A 95 -3.73 -15.82 -2.68
CA GLN A 95 -2.73 -14.90 -3.19
C GLN A 95 -2.87 -13.56 -2.48
N ILE A 96 -1.76 -13.03 -2.04
CA ILE A 96 -1.67 -11.71 -1.42
C ILE A 96 -0.60 -10.87 -2.11
N ILE A 97 -0.80 -9.57 -2.10
CA ILE A 97 0.15 -8.60 -2.62
C ILE A 97 0.84 -7.94 -1.43
N VAL A 98 2.16 -7.96 -1.42
CA VAL A 98 2.98 -7.32 -0.39
C VAL A 98 3.97 -6.36 -1.02
N GLY A 99 4.40 -5.38 -0.24
CA GLY A 99 5.48 -4.49 -0.65
C GLY A 99 6.80 -5.24 -0.82
N GLN A 100 7.57 -4.89 -1.83
CA GLN A 100 8.81 -5.59 -2.18
C GLN A 100 9.86 -5.58 -1.06
N ASN A 101 9.95 -4.45 -0.36
CA ASN A 101 10.85 -4.24 0.78
C ASN A 101 10.07 -3.72 2.00
N GLY A 102 8.95 -4.38 2.34
CA GLY A 102 7.96 -3.91 3.29
C GLY A 102 6.84 -3.14 2.60
N MET A 103 5.71 -3.03 3.26
CA MET A 103 4.51 -2.41 2.70
C MET A 103 4.69 -0.93 2.35
N GLU A 104 5.62 -0.24 2.99
CA GLU A 104 5.96 1.16 2.65
C GLU A 104 6.49 1.34 1.23
N SER A 105 6.95 0.27 0.58
CA SER A 105 7.39 0.33 -0.82
C SER A 105 6.30 0.84 -1.74
N ILE A 106 5.03 0.57 -1.42
CA ILE A 106 3.88 0.98 -2.22
C ILE A 106 3.69 2.50 -2.18
N PRO A 107 3.49 3.15 -1.02
CA PRO A 107 3.33 4.59 -0.97
C PRO A 107 4.57 5.36 -1.42
N LEU A 108 5.77 4.84 -1.20
CA LEU A 108 6.99 5.47 -1.70
C LEU A 108 7.05 5.47 -3.23
N GLU A 109 6.56 4.43 -3.87
CA GLU A 109 6.51 4.38 -5.33
C GLU A 109 5.45 5.33 -5.90
N PHE A 110 4.27 5.41 -5.27
CA PHE A 110 3.27 6.42 -5.63
C PHE A 110 3.84 7.84 -5.58
N HIS A 111 4.64 8.13 -4.55
CA HIS A 111 5.23 9.45 -4.38
C HIS A 111 6.15 9.86 -5.53
N LYS A 112 6.77 8.92 -6.21
CA LYS A 112 7.62 9.21 -7.38
C LYS A 112 6.84 9.71 -8.60
N TYR A 113 5.55 9.45 -8.66
CA TYR A 113 4.69 9.87 -9.77
C TYR A 113 3.96 11.20 -9.50
N LEU A 114 4.21 11.81 -8.37
CA LEU A 114 3.67 13.10 -7.98
C LEU A 114 4.72 14.19 -8.08
#